data_2462e7e3006af96023979f7f42376061
#
_entry.id   2462e7e3006af96023979f7f42376061
#
_cell.length_a   1.000
_cell.length_b   1.000
_cell.length_c   1.000
_cell.angle_alpha   90.00
_cell.angle_beta   90.00
_cell.angle_gamma   90.00
#
_symmetry.space_group_name_H-M   'P 1'
#
loop_
_entity.id
_entity.type
_entity.pdbx_description
1 polymer ?
#
loop_
_entity_poly.entity_id
_entity_poly.type
_entity_poly.pdbx_seq_one_letter_code
_entity_poly.pdbx_strand_id
1 'polypeptide(L)'
;MIKSCYIHIPFCKKICSYCDFCKNYYNELVVDNYLDNLKKEISKNYKNEVLDTLYIGGGTPSSLSKNNLNKLIYILKTFKLNQDYEYTFECNYEDINEELLDLLKNNKVNRISIGIQTFNDKFSKVLNRDINKKEMIEKINLTKKYFSNINIDLMYALPGESINDLKMDLEIIKKLDVTHISTYALIIEDHTNLKLQNIKETEDDIQNKMYYLIVDYLKNNGYNHYELSNFAKENYESRHNLTYWNNDNYYGFGAGASGFIDNIRYDNTKSVFKYNYGKTGVYEEKLSLNELMKDEVMLSLRKINGINKDVFYKKYNILL
;
A
#
# COMPACT_ATOMS: atom_id res chain seq x y z
N MET A 1 2.98 -5.02 -22.18
CA MET A 1 3.05 -6.30 -21.43
C MET A 1 2.82 -5.98 -19.96
N ILE A 2 1.92 -6.70 -19.29
CA ILE A 2 1.57 -6.43 -17.88
C ILE A 2 2.53 -7.20 -16.98
N LYS A 3 3.17 -6.48 -16.05
CA LYS A 3 4.20 -7.04 -15.16
C LYS A 3 3.90 -6.88 -13.68
N SER A 4 2.79 -6.22 -13.36
CA SER A 4 2.44 -5.89 -11.98
C SER A 4 0.98 -6.24 -11.70
N CYS A 5 0.71 -6.69 -10.46
CA CYS A 5 -0.63 -7.03 -10.02
C CYS A 5 -0.86 -6.57 -8.58
N TYR A 6 -1.95 -5.86 -8.36
CA TYR A 6 -2.48 -5.50 -7.04
C TYR A 6 -3.72 -6.33 -6.70
N ILE A 7 -3.78 -6.84 -5.48
CA ILE A 7 -4.93 -7.56 -4.95
C ILE A 7 -5.46 -6.81 -3.74
N HIS A 8 -6.71 -6.40 -3.79
CA HIS A 8 -7.37 -5.72 -2.69
C HIS A 8 -8.13 -6.70 -1.79
N ILE A 9 -7.85 -6.68 -0.49
CA ILE A 9 -8.53 -7.48 0.54
C ILE A 9 -9.21 -6.52 1.51
N PRO A 10 -10.49 -6.18 1.30
CA PRO A 10 -11.16 -5.06 1.97
C PRO A 10 -11.68 -5.39 3.39
N PHE A 11 -10.95 -6.16 4.18
CA PHE A 11 -11.43 -6.59 5.49
C PHE A 11 -10.50 -6.15 6.61
N CYS A 12 -11.10 -5.60 7.70
CA CYS A 12 -10.40 -5.16 8.89
C CYS A 12 -11.14 -5.63 10.14
N LYS A 13 -10.41 -6.03 11.17
CA LYS A 13 -11.00 -6.29 12.50
C LYS A 13 -11.44 -4.98 13.16
N LYS A 14 -10.72 -3.89 12.91
CA LYS A 14 -10.98 -2.55 13.41
C LYS A 14 -10.80 -1.53 12.29
N ILE A 15 -11.74 -0.61 12.12
CA ILE A 15 -11.67 0.43 11.08
C ILE A 15 -11.11 1.70 11.71
N CYS A 16 -9.97 2.16 11.19
CA CYS A 16 -9.33 3.40 11.61
C CYS A 16 -10.17 4.62 11.21
N SER A 17 -10.13 5.68 12.03
CA SER A 17 -10.97 6.87 11.85
C SER A 17 -10.64 7.69 10.59
N TYR A 18 -9.41 7.60 10.10
CA TYR A 18 -8.89 8.32 8.92
C TYR A 18 -9.03 7.54 7.61
N CYS A 19 -9.35 6.25 7.67
CA CYS A 19 -9.24 5.37 6.50
C CYS A 19 -10.30 5.70 5.45
N ASP A 20 -9.88 5.96 4.21
CA ASP A 20 -10.73 6.19 3.04
C ASP A 20 -10.75 5.02 2.05
N PHE A 21 -9.93 3.99 2.26
CA PHE A 21 -9.91 2.83 1.38
C PHE A 21 -11.23 2.05 1.41
N CYS A 22 -11.49 1.29 0.34
CA CYS A 22 -12.55 0.29 0.35
C CYS A 22 -12.30 -0.70 1.49
N LYS A 23 -13.19 -0.69 2.48
CA LYS A 23 -13.03 -1.46 3.72
C LYS A 23 -14.35 -1.96 4.26
N ASN A 24 -14.32 -3.10 4.91
CA ASN A 24 -15.45 -3.70 5.61
C ASN A 24 -14.98 -4.34 6.91
N TYR A 25 -15.88 -4.43 7.90
CA TYR A 25 -15.60 -5.24 9.06
C TYR A 25 -15.44 -6.71 8.67
N TYR A 26 -14.47 -7.36 9.31
CA TYR A 26 -14.23 -8.77 9.13
C TYR A 26 -15.48 -9.60 9.51
N ASN A 27 -15.87 -10.50 8.61
CA ASN A 27 -16.89 -11.53 8.85
C ASN A 27 -16.48 -12.77 8.05
N GLU A 28 -16.34 -13.90 8.73
CA GLU A 28 -15.79 -15.14 8.16
C GLU A 28 -16.52 -15.60 6.88
N LEU A 29 -17.86 -15.62 6.90
CA LEU A 29 -18.66 -16.06 5.76
C LEU A 29 -18.61 -15.10 4.58
N VAL A 30 -18.57 -13.78 4.87
CA VAL A 30 -18.46 -12.75 3.84
C VAL A 30 -17.09 -12.83 3.16
N VAL A 31 -16.03 -13.03 3.95
CA VAL A 31 -14.65 -13.19 3.44
C VAL A 31 -14.52 -14.46 2.61
N ASP A 32 -15.07 -15.56 3.08
CA ASP A 32 -14.98 -16.84 2.36
C ASP A 32 -15.61 -16.74 0.96
N ASN A 33 -16.82 -16.18 0.87
CA ASN A 33 -17.48 -15.91 -0.41
C ASN A 33 -16.72 -14.89 -1.27
N TYR A 34 -16.14 -13.88 -0.65
CA TYR A 34 -15.29 -12.90 -1.34
C TYR A 34 -14.11 -13.56 -2.04
N LEU A 35 -13.41 -14.45 -1.35
CA LEU A 35 -12.25 -15.16 -1.90
C LEU A 35 -12.64 -16.08 -3.06
N ASP A 36 -13.83 -16.69 -3.02
CA ASP A 36 -14.34 -17.48 -4.15
C ASP A 36 -14.59 -16.62 -5.38
N ASN A 37 -15.14 -15.41 -5.21
CA ASN A 37 -15.35 -14.47 -6.31
C ASN A 37 -14.04 -13.85 -6.79
N LEU A 38 -13.09 -13.57 -5.91
CA LEU A 38 -11.73 -13.14 -6.28
C LEU A 38 -11.03 -14.20 -7.16
N LYS A 39 -11.14 -15.47 -6.79
CA LYS A 39 -10.62 -16.58 -7.62
C LYS A 39 -11.24 -16.60 -9.01
N LYS A 40 -12.56 -16.41 -9.12
CA LYS A 40 -13.27 -16.37 -10.42
C LYS A 40 -12.81 -15.17 -11.25
N GLU A 41 -12.69 -13.98 -10.63
CA GLU A 41 -12.22 -12.77 -11.31
C GLU A 41 -10.82 -12.95 -11.87
N ILE A 42 -9.88 -13.43 -11.04
CA ILE A 42 -8.51 -13.72 -11.46
C ILE A 42 -8.49 -14.74 -12.59
N SER A 43 -9.20 -15.84 -12.46
CA SER A 43 -9.24 -16.90 -13.49
C SER A 43 -9.79 -16.42 -14.82
N LYS A 44 -10.70 -15.43 -14.82
CA LYS A 44 -11.29 -14.85 -16.02
C LYS A 44 -10.35 -13.83 -16.71
N ASN A 45 -9.69 -13.00 -15.93
CA ASN A 45 -9.06 -11.77 -16.42
C ASN A 45 -7.54 -11.84 -16.52
N TYR A 46 -6.88 -12.63 -15.65
CA TYR A 46 -5.43 -12.82 -15.70
C TYR A 46 -5.02 -13.70 -16.90
N LYS A 47 -4.11 -13.19 -17.72
CA LYS A 47 -3.70 -13.85 -18.99
C LYS A 47 -2.42 -14.67 -18.87
N ASN A 48 -2.02 -15.03 -17.65
CA ASN A 48 -0.82 -15.84 -17.35
C ASN A 48 0.52 -15.18 -17.69
N GLU A 49 0.60 -13.85 -17.71
CA GLU A 49 1.85 -13.14 -17.83
C GLU A 49 2.77 -13.43 -16.66
N VAL A 50 4.08 -13.30 -16.88
CA VAL A 50 5.08 -13.38 -15.82
C VAL A 50 5.20 -12.02 -15.15
N LEU A 51 4.86 -11.95 -13.87
CA LEU A 51 4.83 -10.71 -13.10
C LEU A 51 6.18 -10.41 -12.46
N ASP A 52 6.57 -9.14 -12.48
CA ASP A 52 7.70 -8.60 -11.75
C ASP A 52 7.29 -8.19 -10.32
N THR A 53 6.01 -7.80 -10.13
CA THR A 53 5.50 -7.44 -8.80
C THR A 53 4.10 -8.01 -8.53
N LEU A 54 3.89 -8.49 -7.31
CA LEU A 54 2.60 -8.89 -6.77
C LEU A 54 2.40 -8.22 -5.41
N TYR A 55 1.33 -7.45 -5.24
CA TYR A 55 1.07 -6.69 -4.03
C TYR A 55 -0.30 -7.05 -3.45
N ILE A 56 -0.33 -7.50 -2.22
CA ILE A 56 -1.55 -7.83 -1.49
C ILE A 56 -1.76 -6.79 -0.39
N GLY A 57 -2.81 -5.98 -0.56
CA GLY A 57 -3.09 -4.88 0.36
C GLY A 57 -4.58 -4.62 0.52
N GLY A 58 -4.91 -3.42 1.01
CA GLY A 58 -6.28 -2.92 1.08
C GLY A 58 -6.77 -2.56 2.47
N GLY A 59 -7.60 -3.41 3.08
CA GLY A 59 -7.98 -3.28 4.48
C GLY A 59 -6.85 -3.78 5.38
N THR A 60 -6.86 -5.07 5.67
CA THR A 60 -5.79 -5.71 6.45
C THR A 60 -5.71 -7.19 6.10
N PRO A 61 -4.96 -7.57 5.08
CA PRO A 61 -4.86 -8.98 4.66
C PRO A 61 -4.40 -9.92 5.78
N SER A 62 -3.53 -9.46 6.68
CA SER A 62 -3.04 -10.22 7.83
C SER A 62 -4.12 -10.52 8.88
N SER A 63 -5.23 -9.79 8.87
CA SER A 63 -6.32 -9.97 9.84
C SER A 63 -7.25 -11.15 9.53
N LEU A 64 -7.08 -11.78 8.37
CA LEU A 64 -7.87 -12.94 7.96
C LEU A 64 -7.66 -14.12 8.92
N SER A 65 -8.70 -14.95 9.11
CA SER A 65 -8.56 -16.22 9.83
C SER A 65 -7.55 -17.13 9.12
N LYS A 66 -7.00 -18.08 9.86
CA LYS A 66 -6.07 -19.06 9.29
C LYS A 66 -6.65 -19.76 8.06
N ASN A 67 -7.94 -20.12 8.09
CA ASN A 67 -8.61 -20.78 6.96
C ASN A 67 -8.68 -19.86 5.74
N ASN A 68 -9.14 -18.63 5.92
CA ASN A 68 -9.25 -17.65 4.83
C ASN A 68 -7.89 -17.21 4.32
N LEU A 69 -6.89 -17.09 5.19
CA LEU A 69 -5.52 -16.79 4.78
C LEU A 69 -4.93 -17.92 3.91
N ASN A 70 -5.12 -19.18 4.31
CA ASN A 70 -4.69 -20.33 3.50
C ASN A 70 -5.42 -20.37 2.15
N LYS A 71 -6.73 -20.07 2.12
CA LYS A 71 -7.52 -19.98 0.89
C LYS A 71 -6.99 -18.85 -0.02
N LEU A 72 -6.70 -17.67 0.54
CA LEU A 72 -6.08 -16.56 -0.19
C LEU A 72 -4.73 -16.99 -0.78
N ILE A 73 -3.84 -17.54 0.03
CA ILE A 73 -2.51 -18.02 -0.41
C ILE A 73 -2.64 -19.04 -1.53
N TYR A 74 -3.62 -19.96 -1.44
CA TYR A 74 -3.88 -20.94 -2.52
C TYR A 74 -4.28 -20.24 -3.83
N ILE A 75 -5.13 -19.21 -3.78
CA ILE A 75 -5.54 -18.44 -4.95
C ILE A 75 -4.32 -17.72 -5.56
N LEU A 76 -3.47 -17.12 -4.73
CA LEU A 76 -2.30 -16.37 -5.16
C LEU A 76 -1.22 -17.21 -5.86
N LYS A 77 -1.21 -18.54 -5.65
CA LYS A 77 -0.33 -19.48 -6.40
C LYS A 77 -0.62 -19.54 -7.91
N THR A 78 -1.75 -18.98 -8.36
CA THR A 78 -2.07 -18.85 -9.78
C THR A 78 -1.10 -17.91 -10.52
N PHE A 79 -0.54 -16.92 -9.84
CA PHE A 79 0.33 -15.94 -10.46
C PHE A 79 1.73 -16.49 -10.74
N LYS A 80 2.21 -16.25 -11.96
CA LYS A 80 3.58 -16.58 -12.38
C LYS A 80 4.47 -15.40 -12.05
N LEU A 81 5.50 -15.64 -11.26
CA LEU A 81 6.45 -14.61 -10.86
C LEU A 81 7.78 -14.79 -11.60
N ASN A 82 8.43 -13.67 -11.95
CA ASN A 82 9.76 -13.63 -12.50
C ASN A 82 10.78 -14.20 -11.49
N GLN A 83 12.03 -14.40 -11.89
CA GLN A 83 13.11 -14.82 -10.97
C GLN A 83 13.44 -13.73 -9.95
N ASP A 84 13.51 -12.49 -10.41
CA ASP A 84 13.70 -11.30 -9.58
C ASP A 84 12.35 -10.58 -9.41
N TYR A 85 11.52 -11.09 -8.52
CA TYR A 85 10.18 -10.55 -8.24
C TYR A 85 10.14 -9.79 -6.91
N GLU A 86 9.19 -8.86 -6.79
CA GLU A 86 8.75 -8.26 -5.53
C GLU A 86 7.35 -8.79 -5.19
N TYR A 87 7.20 -9.46 -4.06
CA TYR A 87 5.91 -9.93 -3.58
C TYR A 87 5.65 -9.35 -2.19
N THR A 88 4.84 -8.30 -2.15
CA THR A 88 4.49 -7.56 -0.94
C THR A 88 3.21 -8.07 -0.31
N PHE A 89 3.20 -8.16 1.02
CA PHE A 89 2.02 -8.44 1.83
C PHE A 89 1.88 -7.41 2.94
N GLU A 90 0.71 -6.78 3.06
CA GLU A 90 0.42 -5.81 4.11
C GLU A 90 0.01 -6.51 5.40
N CYS A 91 0.56 -6.02 6.51
CA CYS A 91 0.28 -6.53 7.84
C CYS A 91 -0.04 -5.40 8.83
N ASN A 92 -0.99 -5.63 9.73
CA ASN A 92 -1.03 -4.92 10.98
C ASN A 92 -0.05 -5.56 11.96
N TYR A 93 0.63 -4.75 12.78
CA TYR A 93 1.59 -5.27 13.77
C TYR A 93 0.93 -6.26 14.74
N GLU A 94 -0.33 -6.04 15.12
CA GLU A 94 -1.09 -6.91 16.04
C GLU A 94 -1.26 -8.34 15.53
N ASP A 95 -1.35 -8.53 14.22
CA ASP A 95 -1.53 -9.85 13.60
C ASP A 95 -0.20 -10.60 13.42
N ILE A 96 0.96 -9.91 13.52
CA ILE A 96 2.28 -10.49 13.28
C ILE A 96 2.63 -11.51 14.38
N ASN A 97 2.89 -12.74 13.97
CA ASN A 97 3.40 -13.82 14.78
C ASN A 97 4.24 -14.78 13.91
N GLU A 98 4.94 -15.72 14.53
CA GLU A 98 5.82 -16.65 13.82
C GLU A 98 5.06 -17.49 12.78
N GLU A 99 3.86 -17.96 13.10
CA GLU A 99 3.04 -18.77 12.18
C GLU A 99 2.68 -18.00 10.91
N LEU A 100 2.27 -16.73 11.03
CA LEU A 100 1.99 -15.86 9.87
C LEU A 100 3.25 -15.64 9.04
N LEU A 101 4.36 -15.29 9.68
CA LEU A 101 5.62 -14.99 8.97
C LEU A 101 6.17 -16.23 8.25
N ASP A 102 6.11 -17.41 8.87
CA ASP A 102 6.46 -18.68 8.25
C ASP A 102 5.56 -18.98 7.04
N LEU A 103 4.25 -18.82 7.21
CA LEU A 103 3.29 -19.03 6.11
C LEU A 103 3.61 -18.12 4.92
N LEU A 104 3.81 -16.84 5.15
CA LEU A 104 4.10 -15.87 4.09
C LEU A 104 5.42 -16.18 3.40
N LYS A 105 6.49 -16.42 4.17
CA LYS A 105 7.82 -16.74 3.64
C LYS A 105 7.82 -18.02 2.82
N ASN A 106 7.18 -19.08 3.30
CA ASN A 106 7.08 -20.36 2.60
C ASN A 106 6.23 -20.28 1.32
N ASN A 107 5.43 -19.21 1.15
CA ASN A 107 4.64 -18.96 -0.03
C ASN A 107 5.16 -17.78 -0.88
N LYS A 108 6.49 -17.57 -0.88
CA LYS A 108 7.22 -16.66 -1.77
C LYS A 108 7.01 -15.16 -1.49
N VAL A 109 6.34 -14.76 -0.41
CA VAL A 109 6.36 -13.37 0.01
C VAL A 109 7.79 -13.00 0.35
N ASN A 110 8.28 -11.86 -0.16
CA ASN A 110 9.65 -11.39 0.08
C ASN A 110 9.72 -9.94 0.58
N ARG A 111 8.58 -9.26 0.65
CA ARG A 111 8.45 -7.91 1.23
C ARG A 111 7.23 -7.83 2.14
N ILE A 112 7.41 -7.28 3.34
CA ILE A 112 6.32 -7.02 4.29
C ILE A 112 6.13 -5.51 4.44
N SER A 113 4.88 -5.03 4.35
CA SER A 113 4.51 -3.66 4.68
C SER A 113 3.74 -3.65 6.00
N ILE A 114 4.23 -2.92 7.01
CA ILE A 114 3.65 -2.89 8.34
C ILE A 114 3.03 -1.53 8.59
N GLY A 115 1.71 -1.50 8.74
CA GLY A 115 0.99 -0.29 9.12
C GLY A 115 1.25 0.05 10.59
N ILE A 116 2.13 1.00 10.87
CA ILE A 116 2.45 1.51 12.21
C ILE A 116 1.72 2.82 12.48
N GLN A 117 1.77 3.73 11.56
CA GLN A 117 1.22 5.08 11.57
C GLN A 117 1.94 6.04 12.53
N THR A 118 2.10 5.71 13.80
CA THR A 118 2.85 6.42 14.82
C THR A 118 3.17 5.49 16.00
N PHE A 119 4.24 5.74 16.73
CA PHE A 119 4.57 5.04 17.99
C PHE A 119 4.05 5.78 19.23
N ASN A 120 3.36 6.90 19.06
CA ASN A 120 2.88 7.74 20.14
C ASN A 120 1.43 7.42 20.48
N ASP A 121 1.20 6.81 21.64
CA ASP A 121 -0.10 6.33 22.10
C ASP A 121 -1.14 7.45 22.36
N LYS A 122 -0.70 8.71 22.50
CA LYS A 122 -1.61 9.85 22.63
C LYS A 122 -2.56 9.97 21.45
N PHE A 123 -2.20 9.43 20.25
CA PHE A 123 -3.01 9.45 19.06
C PHE A 123 -3.98 8.27 18.91
N SER A 124 -3.92 7.28 19.84
CA SER A 124 -4.77 6.08 19.77
C SER A 124 -6.25 6.40 19.62
N LYS A 125 -6.74 7.37 20.38
CA LYS A 125 -8.16 7.75 20.37
C LYS A 125 -8.56 8.42 19.05
N VAL A 126 -7.77 9.38 18.57
CA VAL A 126 -8.12 10.13 17.35
C VAL A 126 -8.00 9.24 16.11
N LEU A 127 -7.05 8.32 16.07
CA LEU A 127 -6.88 7.39 14.96
C LEU A 127 -7.81 6.17 15.06
N ASN A 128 -8.51 5.98 16.18
CA ASN A 128 -9.24 4.74 16.51
C ASN A 128 -8.39 3.50 16.27
N ARG A 129 -7.15 3.52 16.77
CA ARG A 129 -6.16 2.47 16.59
C ARG A 129 -5.46 2.20 17.91
N ASP A 130 -5.27 0.93 18.24
CA ASP A 130 -4.46 0.59 19.39
C ASP A 130 -3.00 0.89 19.05
N ILE A 131 -2.29 1.58 19.94
CA ILE A 131 -0.89 1.95 19.77
C ILE A 131 -0.14 1.45 20.98
N ASN A 132 0.60 0.36 20.79
CA ASN A 132 1.47 -0.21 21.81
C ASN A 132 2.91 -0.19 21.26
N LYS A 133 3.63 0.87 21.59
CA LYS A 133 5.02 1.09 21.13
C LYS A 133 5.93 -0.11 21.37
N LYS A 134 5.86 -0.73 22.56
CA LYS A 134 6.72 -1.86 22.91
C LYS A 134 6.42 -3.06 22.00
N GLU A 135 5.16 -3.40 21.86
CA GLU A 135 4.71 -4.50 21.02
C GLU A 135 5.05 -4.24 19.54
N MET A 136 4.82 -3.01 19.04
CA MET A 136 5.20 -2.63 17.66
C MET A 136 6.68 -2.91 17.38
N ILE A 137 7.56 -2.49 18.30
CA ILE A 137 9.02 -2.71 18.19
C ILE A 137 9.34 -4.21 18.22
N GLU A 138 8.71 -4.98 19.11
CA GLU A 138 8.90 -6.43 19.21
C GLU A 138 8.46 -7.14 17.91
N LYS A 139 7.30 -6.75 17.35
CA LYS A 139 6.76 -7.33 16.09
C LYS A 139 7.62 -6.98 14.86
N ILE A 140 8.12 -5.75 14.76
CA ILE A 140 9.05 -5.38 13.69
C ILE A 140 10.35 -6.17 13.81
N ASN A 141 10.92 -6.30 15.02
CA ASN A 141 12.12 -7.10 15.24
C ASN A 141 11.89 -8.60 15.00
N LEU A 142 10.71 -9.11 15.28
CA LEU A 142 10.33 -10.47 14.89
C LEU A 142 10.30 -10.61 13.36
N THR A 143 9.67 -9.67 12.65
CA THR A 143 9.60 -9.68 11.19
C THR A 143 11.00 -9.65 10.56
N LYS A 144 11.94 -8.90 11.12
CA LYS A 144 13.35 -8.84 10.65
C LYS A 144 14.08 -10.18 10.70
N LYS A 145 13.64 -11.14 11.51
CA LYS A 145 14.22 -12.50 11.53
C LYS A 145 13.82 -13.31 10.30
N TYR A 146 12.71 -12.94 9.65
CA TYR A 146 12.14 -13.67 8.52
C TYR A 146 12.37 -12.96 7.18
N PHE A 147 12.32 -11.62 7.17
CA PHE A 147 12.35 -10.79 5.97
C PHE A 147 13.42 -9.71 6.07
N SER A 148 14.16 -9.52 5.00
CA SER A 148 15.11 -8.40 4.84
C SER A 148 14.45 -7.15 4.25
N ASN A 149 13.38 -7.30 3.46
CA ASN A 149 12.66 -6.18 2.84
C ASN A 149 11.40 -5.87 3.65
N ILE A 150 11.48 -4.80 4.45
CA ILE A 150 10.41 -4.39 5.37
C ILE A 150 10.12 -2.92 5.19
N ASN A 151 8.86 -2.62 4.92
CA ASN A 151 8.32 -1.27 4.94
C ASN A 151 7.60 -0.99 6.26
N ILE A 152 7.71 0.24 6.75
CA ILE A 152 6.89 0.82 7.81
C ILE A 152 6.11 1.99 7.22
N ASP A 153 4.79 1.99 7.43
CA ASP A 153 3.95 3.14 7.11
C ASP A 153 3.90 4.07 8.34
N LEU A 154 4.32 5.31 8.15
CA LEU A 154 4.29 6.39 9.14
C LEU A 154 3.34 7.49 8.64
N MET A 155 2.45 7.94 9.52
CA MET A 155 1.64 9.13 9.28
C MET A 155 2.24 10.31 10.05
N TYR A 156 2.10 11.50 9.48
CA TYR A 156 2.47 12.76 10.12
C TYR A 156 1.37 13.80 9.93
N ALA A 157 1.53 14.95 10.56
CA ALA A 157 0.52 16.00 10.61
C ALA A 157 -0.80 15.53 11.23
N LEU A 158 -0.70 14.64 12.21
CA LEU A 158 -1.85 14.16 12.98
C LEU A 158 -2.46 15.32 13.79
N PRO A 159 -3.78 15.32 14.06
CA PRO A 159 -4.41 16.35 14.86
C PRO A 159 -3.75 16.53 16.24
N GLY A 160 -3.14 17.69 16.46
CA GLY A 160 -2.41 18.00 17.68
C GLY A 160 -1.00 17.39 17.77
N GLU A 161 -0.45 16.91 16.65
CA GLU A 161 0.93 16.46 16.58
C GLU A 161 1.90 17.65 16.57
N SER A 162 2.90 17.58 17.43
CA SER A 162 4.01 18.55 17.45
C SER A 162 5.20 18.01 16.66
N ILE A 163 6.09 18.94 16.26
CA ILE A 163 7.38 18.58 15.66
C ILE A 163 8.19 17.63 16.54
N ASN A 164 8.07 17.75 17.87
CA ASN A 164 8.78 16.86 18.79
C ASN A 164 8.18 15.45 18.82
N ASP A 165 6.86 15.30 18.67
CA ASP A 165 6.23 13.99 18.56
C ASP A 165 6.74 13.25 17.33
N LEU A 166 6.76 13.92 16.17
CA LEU A 166 7.29 13.36 14.92
C LEU A 166 8.77 12.98 15.04
N LYS A 167 9.59 13.83 15.69
CA LYS A 167 11.00 13.51 15.93
C LYS A 167 11.16 12.24 16.76
N MET A 168 10.31 12.02 17.76
CA MET A 168 10.37 10.79 18.56
C MET A 168 10.07 9.55 17.72
N ASP A 169 9.10 9.62 16.80
CA ASP A 169 8.81 8.51 15.89
C ASP A 169 9.99 8.24 14.94
N LEU A 170 10.59 9.29 14.37
CA LEU A 170 11.76 9.17 13.49
C LEU A 170 12.96 8.56 14.21
N GLU A 171 13.21 8.90 15.48
CA GLU A 171 14.28 8.30 16.28
C GLU A 171 14.05 6.80 16.55
N ILE A 172 12.80 6.36 16.68
CA ILE A 172 12.47 4.93 16.80
C ILE A 172 12.73 4.23 15.48
N ILE A 173 12.27 4.80 14.37
CA ILE A 173 12.46 4.25 13.02
C ILE A 173 13.96 4.08 12.71
N LYS A 174 14.78 5.09 13.02
CA LYS A 174 16.22 5.01 12.88
C LYS A 174 16.81 3.80 13.64
N LYS A 175 16.37 3.57 14.89
CA LYS A 175 16.85 2.44 15.71
C LYS A 175 16.38 1.09 15.19
N LEU A 176 15.20 1.04 14.58
CA LEU A 176 14.64 -0.17 13.96
C LEU A 176 15.39 -0.55 12.67
N ASP A 177 15.98 0.41 11.99
CA ASP A 177 16.83 0.19 10.83
C ASP A 177 16.16 -0.70 9.77
N VAL A 178 14.90 -0.39 9.43
CA VAL A 178 14.16 -1.06 8.35
C VAL A 178 14.65 -0.61 6.99
N THR A 179 14.26 -1.30 5.92
CA THR A 179 14.78 -1.02 4.57
C THR A 179 13.94 -0.01 3.79
N HIS A 180 12.70 0.20 4.17
CA HIS A 180 11.77 1.10 3.47
C HIS A 180 10.86 1.81 4.47
N ILE A 181 10.49 3.04 4.17
CA ILE A 181 9.59 3.87 4.97
C ILE A 181 8.65 4.61 4.03
N SER A 182 7.35 4.44 4.25
CA SER A 182 6.30 5.24 3.59
C SER A 182 5.82 6.31 4.57
N THR A 183 5.74 7.57 4.13
CA THR A 183 5.31 8.68 4.98
C THR A 183 4.13 9.40 4.35
N TYR A 184 3.04 9.54 5.09
CA TYR A 184 1.81 10.15 4.59
C TYR A 184 1.36 11.26 5.53
N ALA A 185 1.15 12.48 4.99
CA ALA A 185 0.40 13.48 5.74
C ALA A 185 -1.04 12.99 5.95
N LEU A 186 -1.60 13.23 7.12
CA LEU A 186 -3.01 12.95 7.34
C LEU A 186 -3.85 13.92 6.50
N ILE A 187 -4.59 13.38 5.54
CA ILE A 187 -5.65 14.07 4.80
C ILE A 187 -6.99 13.59 5.32
N ILE A 188 -7.91 14.49 5.59
CA ILE A 188 -9.25 14.17 6.10
C ILE A 188 -10.22 14.10 4.94
N GLU A 189 -10.35 12.91 4.38
CA GLU A 189 -11.27 12.64 3.27
C GLU A 189 -12.74 12.65 3.70
N ASP A 190 -13.60 13.00 2.77
CA ASP A 190 -15.06 12.86 2.96
C ASP A 190 -15.41 11.43 3.33
N HIS A 191 -16.39 11.09 4.01
CA HIS A 191 -16.77 9.73 4.45
C HIS A 191 -15.86 9.07 5.50
N THR A 192 -14.83 9.77 6.01
CA THR A 192 -14.03 9.29 7.15
C THR A 192 -14.67 9.68 8.48
N ASN A 193 -14.41 8.89 9.53
CA ASN A 193 -14.89 9.24 10.86
C ASN A 193 -14.31 10.56 11.38
N LEU A 194 -13.10 10.91 10.99
CA LEU A 194 -12.49 12.20 11.34
C LEU A 194 -13.29 13.37 10.76
N LYS A 195 -13.76 13.27 9.52
CA LYS A 195 -14.61 14.28 8.89
C LYS A 195 -15.95 14.42 9.61
N LEU A 196 -16.59 13.29 9.95
CA LEU A 196 -17.87 13.28 10.68
C LEU A 196 -17.74 13.88 12.08
N GLN A 197 -16.58 13.78 12.70
CA GLN A 197 -16.26 14.39 14.00
C GLN A 197 -15.81 15.86 13.90
N ASN A 198 -15.83 16.45 12.70
CA ASN A 198 -15.35 17.82 12.43
C ASN A 198 -13.90 18.07 12.90
N ILE A 199 -13.07 17.05 12.88
CA ILE A 199 -11.63 17.21 13.13
C ILE A 199 -11.04 18.03 11.98
N LYS A 200 -10.15 18.95 12.31
CA LYS A 200 -9.46 19.78 11.33
C LYS A 200 -8.07 19.20 11.04
N GLU A 201 -7.67 19.35 9.81
CA GLU A 201 -6.28 19.07 9.40
C GLU A 201 -5.30 20.01 10.08
N THR A 202 -4.07 19.58 10.20
CA THR A 202 -2.95 20.41 10.64
C THR A 202 -2.70 21.49 9.57
N GLU A 203 -2.36 22.69 9.97
CA GLU A 203 -2.08 23.82 9.08
C GLU A 203 -0.95 23.49 8.09
N ASP A 204 -1.08 23.96 6.83
CA ASP A 204 -0.16 23.65 5.74
C ASP A 204 1.31 24.00 6.06
N ASP A 205 1.54 25.13 6.74
CA ASP A 205 2.89 25.54 7.16
C ASP A 205 3.53 24.54 8.13
N ILE A 206 2.73 23.92 8.99
CA ILE A 206 3.21 22.91 9.94
C ILE A 206 3.44 21.60 9.19
N GLN A 207 2.51 21.20 8.31
CA GLN A 207 2.67 20.00 7.46
C GLN A 207 3.96 20.11 6.63
N ASN A 208 4.21 21.26 5.99
CA ASN A 208 5.41 21.51 5.22
C ASN A 208 6.68 21.39 6.07
N LYS A 209 6.69 21.97 7.28
CA LYS A 209 7.83 21.83 8.22
C LYS A 209 8.08 20.39 8.60
N MET A 210 7.02 19.61 8.86
CA MET A 210 7.10 18.18 9.18
C MET A 210 7.64 17.39 7.99
N TYR A 211 7.16 17.65 6.79
CA TYR A 211 7.63 16.99 5.57
C TYR A 211 9.14 17.20 5.34
N TYR A 212 9.60 18.45 5.37
CA TYR A 212 11.04 18.71 5.20
C TYR A 212 11.88 18.13 6.33
N LEU A 213 11.38 18.12 7.56
CA LEU A 213 12.05 17.42 8.66
C LEU A 213 12.21 15.92 8.37
N ILE A 214 11.17 15.24 7.86
CA ILE A 214 11.23 13.83 7.47
C ILE A 214 12.28 13.64 6.38
N VAL A 215 12.22 14.44 5.31
CA VAL A 215 13.16 14.35 4.19
C VAL A 215 14.60 14.49 4.67
N ASP A 216 14.91 15.53 5.43
CA ASP A 216 16.26 15.78 5.91
C ASP A 216 16.71 14.67 6.88
N TYR A 217 15.83 14.28 7.80
CA TYR A 217 16.16 13.27 8.80
C TYR A 217 16.47 11.92 8.15
N LEU A 218 15.60 11.44 7.26
CA LEU A 218 15.76 10.13 6.63
C LEU A 218 16.96 10.09 5.66
N LYS A 219 17.17 11.16 4.87
CA LYS A 219 18.37 11.28 4.01
C LYS A 219 19.67 11.24 4.81
N ASN A 220 19.73 11.94 5.94
CA ASN A 220 20.89 11.95 6.82
C ASN A 220 21.11 10.61 7.55
N ASN A 221 20.13 9.70 7.53
CA ASN A 221 20.19 8.38 8.13
C ASN A 221 20.22 7.23 7.09
N GLY A 222 20.66 7.52 5.87
CA GLY A 222 20.97 6.50 4.84
C GLY A 222 19.78 6.02 4.02
N TYR A 223 18.69 6.79 3.95
CA TYR A 223 17.57 6.51 3.07
C TYR A 223 17.60 7.42 1.84
N ASN A 224 17.39 6.86 0.69
CA ASN A 224 17.15 7.59 -0.55
C ASN A 224 15.70 8.02 -0.61
N HIS A 225 15.45 9.32 -0.78
CA HIS A 225 14.13 9.86 -1.09
C HIS A 225 13.89 9.65 -2.58
N TYR A 226 13.16 8.60 -2.99
CA TYR A 226 13.03 8.25 -4.40
C TYR A 226 11.73 8.72 -5.04
N GLU A 227 10.68 8.97 -4.22
CA GLU A 227 9.43 9.61 -4.63
C GLU A 227 8.81 10.35 -3.43
N LEU A 228 7.76 11.15 -3.64
CA LEU A 228 7.24 12.12 -2.67
C LEU A 228 7.00 11.56 -1.26
N SER A 229 6.47 10.34 -1.16
CA SER A 229 6.04 9.76 0.10
C SER A 229 6.95 8.64 0.61
N ASN A 230 7.89 8.15 -0.21
CA ASN A 230 8.62 6.92 0.11
C ASN A 230 10.13 7.13 0.12
N PHE A 231 10.73 6.48 1.12
CA PHE A 231 12.17 6.49 1.37
C PHE A 231 12.66 5.04 1.49
N ALA A 232 13.78 4.74 0.86
CA ALA A 232 14.33 3.40 0.86
C ALA A 232 15.84 3.40 1.02
N LYS A 233 16.39 2.34 1.60
CA LYS A 233 17.80 2.02 1.43
C LYS A 233 18.05 1.64 -0.03
N GLU A 234 19.28 1.73 -0.47
CA GLU A 234 19.68 1.38 -1.83
C GLU A 234 19.20 -0.02 -2.22
N ASN A 235 18.52 -0.13 -3.37
CA ASN A 235 17.91 -1.35 -3.94
C ASN A 235 16.68 -1.88 -3.16
N TYR A 236 16.05 -1.07 -2.30
CA TYR A 236 14.83 -1.43 -1.59
C TYR A 236 13.64 -0.53 -1.93
N GLU A 237 13.73 0.25 -3.00
CA GLU A 237 12.60 1.02 -3.53
C GLU A 237 11.44 0.08 -3.87
N SER A 238 10.19 0.46 -3.55
CA SER A 238 9.03 -0.36 -3.91
C SER A 238 8.85 -0.38 -5.42
N ARG A 239 9.15 -1.49 -6.03
CA ARG A 239 9.01 -1.70 -7.48
C ARG A 239 7.55 -1.64 -7.90
N HIS A 240 6.66 -2.09 -7.04
CA HIS A 240 5.22 -2.01 -7.29
C HIS A 240 4.74 -0.57 -7.33
N ASN A 241 5.15 0.30 -6.38
CA ASN A 241 4.79 1.72 -6.40
C ASN A 241 5.37 2.43 -7.64
N LEU A 242 6.59 2.08 -8.03
CA LEU A 242 7.22 2.63 -9.23
C LEU A 242 6.44 2.27 -10.51
N THR A 243 5.72 1.14 -10.57
CA THR A 243 4.82 0.81 -11.69
C THR A 243 3.78 1.92 -11.90
N TYR A 244 3.20 2.43 -10.83
CA TYR A 244 2.22 3.52 -10.90
C TYR A 244 2.85 4.83 -11.38
N TRP A 245 4.00 5.19 -10.80
CA TRP A 245 4.69 6.45 -11.14
C TRP A 245 5.34 6.43 -12.51
N ASN A 246 5.54 5.25 -13.09
CA ASN A 246 5.99 5.06 -14.47
C ASN A 246 4.83 4.96 -15.47
N ASN A 247 3.59 5.08 -15.01
CA ASN A 247 2.40 4.88 -15.84
C ASN A 247 2.47 3.56 -16.64
N ASP A 248 2.88 2.49 -15.97
CA ASP A 248 2.99 1.15 -16.57
C ASP A 248 1.70 0.36 -16.34
N ASN A 249 1.43 -0.62 -17.22
CA ASN A 249 0.26 -1.49 -17.12
C ASN A 249 0.31 -2.38 -15.87
N TYR A 250 -0.83 -2.50 -15.18
CA TYR A 250 -0.98 -3.38 -14.03
C TYR A 250 -2.39 -3.93 -13.89
N TYR A 251 -2.51 -5.12 -13.34
CA TYR A 251 -3.78 -5.69 -12.90
C TYR A 251 -4.19 -5.16 -11.54
N GLY A 252 -5.50 -4.87 -11.37
CA GLY A 252 -6.13 -4.64 -10.08
C GLY A 252 -7.29 -5.63 -9.90
N PHE A 253 -7.22 -6.50 -8.88
CA PHE A 253 -8.26 -7.47 -8.57
C PHE A 253 -8.85 -7.25 -7.17
N GLY A 254 -10.12 -7.56 -7.03
CA GLY A 254 -10.84 -7.41 -5.78
C GLY A 254 -11.68 -6.13 -5.71
N ALA A 255 -12.63 -6.08 -4.80
CA ALA A 255 -13.51 -4.93 -4.62
C ALA A 255 -12.72 -3.69 -4.21
N GLY A 256 -12.88 -2.60 -4.94
CA GLY A 256 -12.17 -1.34 -4.73
C GLY A 256 -10.77 -1.27 -5.33
N ALA A 257 -10.33 -2.32 -6.03
CA ALA A 257 -9.08 -2.27 -6.78
C ALA A 257 -9.25 -1.50 -8.09
N SER A 258 -8.25 -0.72 -8.46
CA SER A 258 -8.10 -0.11 -9.77
C SER A 258 -7.05 -0.85 -10.58
N GLY A 259 -7.16 -0.82 -11.90
CA GLY A 259 -6.16 -1.36 -12.82
C GLY A 259 -5.97 -0.45 -14.03
N PHE A 260 -4.86 -0.68 -14.74
CA PHE A 260 -4.52 0.04 -15.96
C PHE A 260 -3.96 -0.92 -17.01
N ILE A 261 -4.65 -1.12 -18.11
CA ILE A 261 -4.28 -2.08 -19.17
C ILE A 261 -4.53 -1.44 -20.52
N ASP A 262 -3.49 -1.36 -21.33
CA ASP A 262 -3.58 -0.96 -22.75
C ASP A 262 -4.42 0.34 -22.97
N ASN A 263 -4.11 1.41 -22.24
CA ASN A 263 -4.82 2.68 -22.25
C ASN A 263 -6.25 2.67 -21.65
N ILE A 264 -6.65 1.60 -20.98
CA ILE A 264 -7.93 1.54 -20.26
C ILE A 264 -7.64 1.55 -18.76
N ARG A 265 -8.14 2.56 -18.06
CA ARG A 265 -8.28 2.54 -16.60
C ARG A 265 -9.58 1.85 -16.25
N TYR A 266 -9.55 1.07 -15.20
CA TYR A 266 -10.78 0.49 -14.68
C TYR A 266 -10.76 0.47 -13.15
N ASP A 267 -11.95 0.59 -12.57
CA ASP A 267 -12.17 0.49 -11.14
C ASP A 267 -13.20 -0.59 -10.85
N ASN A 268 -12.85 -1.49 -9.97
CA ASN A 268 -13.79 -2.46 -9.43
C ASN A 268 -14.76 -1.81 -8.43
N THR A 269 -15.96 -2.38 -8.30
CA THR A 269 -16.95 -1.90 -7.34
C THR A 269 -16.34 -1.80 -5.94
N LYS A 270 -16.55 -0.69 -5.24
CA LYS A 270 -16.18 -0.54 -3.82
C LYS A 270 -17.14 -1.32 -2.88
N SER A 271 -18.22 -1.89 -3.39
CA SER A 271 -19.19 -2.65 -2.61
C SER A 271 -18.84 -4.13 -2.54
N VAL A 272 -18.34 -4.60 -1.40
CA VAL A 272 -18.11 -6.03 -1.14
C VAL A 272 -19.38 -6.86 -1.35
N PHE A 273 -20.55 -6.31 -1.00
CA PHE A 273 -21.83 -6.97 -1.25
C PHE A 273 -22.06 -7.22 -2.75
N LYS A 274 -21.93 -6.19 -3.59
CA LYS A 274 -22.09 -6.35 -5.05
C LYS A 274 -21.06 -7.32 -5.62
N TYR A 275 -19.82 -7.22 -5.17
CA TYR A 275 -18.72 -8.08 -5.57
C TYR A 275 -19.02 -9.56 -5.27
N ASN A 276 -19.54 -9.85 -4.07
CA ASN A 276 -19.91 -11.19 -3.64
C ASN A 276 -21.10 -11.79 -4.41
N TYR A 277 -21.90 -10.96 -5.09
CA TYR A 277 -22.92 -11.40 -6.05
C TYR A 277 -22.43 -11.45 -7.50
N GLY A 278 -21.11 -11.43 -7.71
CA GLY A 278 -20.50 -11.50 -9.05
C GLY A 278 -20.61 -10.23 -9.88
N LYS A 279 -21.06 -9.12 -9.28
CA LYS A 279 -21.11 -7.80 -9.92
C LYS A 279 -19.81 -7.07 -9.62
N THR A 280 -18.78 -7.36 -10.36
CA THR A 280 -17.48 -6.67 -10.23
C THR A 280 -17.60 -5.18 -10.56
N GLY A 281 -18.59 -4.80 -11.37
CA GLY A 281 -19.06 -3.43 -11.63
C GLY A 281 -17.89 -2.50 -11.96
N VAL A 282 -17.48 -2.52 -13.21
CA VAL A 282 -16.29 -1.82 -13.62
C VAL A 282 -16.68 -0.44 -14.15
N TYR A 283 -16.08 0.61 -13.62
CA TYR A 283 -15.93 1.84 -14.36
C TYR A 283 -14.73 1.65 -15.29
N GLU A 284 -14.92 1.83 -16.58
CA GLU A 284 -13.85 1.78 -17.58
C GLU A 284 -13.74 3.13 -18.27
N GLU A 285 -12.52 3.65 -18.32
CA GLU A 285 -12.19 4.86 -19.04
C GLU A 285 -11.06 4.56 -20.04
N LYS A 286 -11.37 4.76 -21.31
CA LYS A 286 -10.37 4.64 -22.38
C LYS A 286 -9.69 6.00 -22.58
N LEU A 287 -8.42 6.06 -22.28
CA LEU A 287 -7.62 7.26 -22.39
C LEU A 287 -7.17 7.52 -23.83
N SER A 288 -7.28 8.75 -24.26
CA SER A 288 -6.66 9.23 -25.49
C SER A 288 -5.13 9.35 -25.34
N LEU A 289 -4.41 9.43 -26.45
CA LEU A 289 -2.97 9.64 -26.43
C LEU A 289 -2.56 10.89 -25.64
N ASN A 290 -3.34 11.96 -25.75
CA ASN A 290 -3.07 13.21 -25.02
C ASN A 290 -3.24 13.04 -23.50
N GLU A 291 -4.25 12.29 -23.07
CA GLU A 291 -4.46 11.97 -21.65
C GLU A 291 -3.34 11.08 -21.11
N LEU A 292 -2.94 10.06 -21.87
CA LEU A 292 -1.80 9.20 -21.50
C LEU A 292 -0.50 10.00 -21.30
N MET A 293 -0.21 10.97 -22.20
CA MET A 293 0.96 11.83 -22.08
C MET A 293 0.87 12.75 -20.86
N LYS A 294 -0.30 13.32 -20.58
CA LYS A 294 -0.52 14.15 -19.39
C LYS A 294 -0.31 13.34 -18.11
N ASP A 295 -0.84 12.13 -18.07
CA ASP A 295 -0.68 11.22 -16.93
C ASP A 295 0.77 10.81 -16.74
N GLU A 296 1.49 10.48 -17.83
CA GLU A 296 2.93 10.18 -17.77
C GLU A 296 3.74 11.32 -17.15
N VAL A 297 3.46 12.56 -17.54
CA VAL A 297 4.10 13.74 -16.95
C VAL A 297 3.73 13.87 -15.47
N MET A 298 2.43 13.85 -15.15
CA MET A 298 1.93 14.07 -13.79
C MET A 298 2.44 12.99 -12.82
N LEU A 299 2.38 11.72 -13.20
CA LEU A 299 2.83 10.60 -12.38
C LEU A 299 4.37 10.59 -12.23
N SER A 300 5.10 10.90 -13.31
CA SER A 300 6.56 10.98 -13.27
C SER A 300 7.06 12.07 -12.35
N LEU A 301 6.34 13.19 -12.20
CA LEU A 301 6.69 14.28 -11.27
C LEU A 301 6.57 13.88 -9.78
N ARG A 302 5.96 12.75 -9.48
CA ARG A 302 6.01 12.20 -8.11
C ARG A 302 7.39 11.63 -7.77
N LYS A 303 8.15 11.18 -8.77
CA LYS A 303 9.52 10.69 -8.58
C LYS A 303 10.50 11.87 -8.45
N ILE A 304 11.47 11.73 -7.55
CA ILE A 304 12.50 12.77 -7.36
C ILE A 304 13.34 12.98 -8.63
N ASN A 305 13.55 11.93 -9.40
CA ASN A 305 14.25 11.99 -10.68
C ASN A 305 13.39 12.55 -11.82
N GLY A 306 12.10 12.83 -11.56
CA GLY A 306 11.17 13.40 -12.54
C GLY A 306 10.92 12.48 -13.74
N ILE A 307 10.64 13.12 -14.89
CA ILE A 307 10.34 12.41 -16.14
C ILE A 307 11.60 12.09 -16.93
N ASN A 308 11.69 10.86 -17.43
CA ASN A 308 12.73 10.45 -18.36
C ASN A 308 12.29 10.74 -19.81
N LYS A 309 12.91 11.72 -20.45
CA LYS A 309 12.54 12.16 -21.80
C LYS A 309 12.73 11.07 -22.87
N ASP A 310 13.73 10.20 -22.74
CA ASP A 310 13.95 9.10 -23.67
C ASP A 310 12.88 8.03 -23.55
N VAL A 311 12.44 7.73 -22.32
CA VAL A 311 11.32 6.81 -22.07
C VAL A 311 10.02 7.41 -22.61
N PHE A 312 9.78 8.68 -22.37
CA PHE A 312 8.61 9.39 -22.91
C PHE A 312 8.59 9.33 -24.45
N TYR A 313 9.72 9.67 -25.09
CA TYR A 313 9.82 9.59 -26.55
C TYR A 313 9.60 8.17 -27.08
N LYS A 314 10.16 7.15 -26.42
CA LYS A 314 9.96 5.73 -26.82
C LYS A 314 8.49 5.29 -26.69
N LYS A 315 7.77 5.78 -25.66
CA LYS A 315 6.35 5.45 -25.46
C LYS A 315 5.43 6.14 -26.46
N TYR A 316 5.68 7.40 -26.77
CA TYR A 316 4.72 8.26 -27.48
C TYR A 316 5.19 8.76 -28.84
N ASN A 317 6.46 8.59 -29.18
CA ASN A 317 7.11 9.13 -30.41
C ASN A 317 6.96 10.66 -30.55
N ILE A 318 6.91 11.37 -29.43
CA ILE A 318 6.76 12.82 -29.32
C ILE A 318 7.85 13.34 -28.37
N LEU A 319 8.49 14.44 -28.73
CA LEU A 319 9.45 15.12 -27.85
C LEU A 319 8.70 15.88 -26.75
N LEU A 320 9.23 15.79 -25.53
CA LEU A 320 8.71 16.51 -24.35
C LEU A 320 9.33 17.92 -24.26
#